data_50bb51b9964cbffc4f7c71425f72e483
#
_entry.id   50bb51b9964cbffc4f7c71425f72e483
#
_cell.length_a   1.000
_cell.length_b   1.000
_cell.length_c   1.000
_cell.angle_alpha   90.00
_cell.angle_beta   90.00
_cell.angle_gamma   90.00
#
_symmetry.space_group_name_H-M   'P 1'
#
loop_
_entity.id
_entity.type
_entity.pdbx_description
1 polymer ?
#
loop_
_entity_poly.entity_id
_entity_poly.type
_entity_poly.pdbx_seq_one_letter_code
_entity_poly.pdbx_strand_id
1 'polypeptide(L)'
;MKVRVLGILMNEKLSNISKMFDKVLKDCVTSNIKITLYFDHIRIQAMNERITYTDDIFDVNTDISCDQKFSLLVDAGTLISFFKNHNQDIEIEIKNDYSIVFKYDRGSFSSTWIEDKAFPDFFYPVGDGIRVMSSSFIQSMKRSFAFVGSDEFRPAICSILLNVKKDYIDIVSTDMFRLFINRKEYANAVEERSIMLSEVAASILYRFLSDKDTEISISTDGVRTFLCFDNVIISDMNVEQQYPNYEYVCNKFEKSSSVKFDRDLLISVLNSMTLVDNVVNVKVDKENGITVMSEDFGNRKKIMESMPLNALEGPCFNFSIGKENILSSVKSLIKGDTVMDWSDQYKMIKMFNPKYESTYVLNQTLYNL
;
A
#
# COMPACT_ATOMS: atom_id res chain seq x y z
N MET A 1 33.17 -19.58 6.35
CA MET A 1 31.86 -19.83 6.98
C MET A 1 30.89 -20.27 5.90
N LYS A 2 30.01 -21.20 6.24
CA LYS A 2 28.99 -21.70 5.32
C LYS A 2 27.61 -21.62 5.94
N VAL A 3 26.63 -21.34 5.11
CA VAL A 3 25.22 -21.35 5.50
C VAL A 3 24.38 -21.90 4.36
N ARG A 4 23.37 -22.72 4.68
CA ARG A 4 22.38 -23.19 3.72
C ARG A 4 21.06 -22.53 3.95
N VAL A 5 20.45 -22.06 2.87
CA VAL A 5 19.18 -21.36 2.88
C VAL A 5 18.25 -21.90 1.78
N LEU A 6 16.95 -21.84 2.02
CA LEU A 6 15.95 -22.12 0.99
C LEU A 6 15.84 -20.91 0.05
N GLY A 7 16.22 -21.11 -1.21
CA GLY A 7 16.20 -20.02 -2.20
C GLY A 7 14.81 -19.42 -2.40
N ILE A 8 13.76 -20.24 -2.37
CA ILE A 8 12.36 -19.77 -2.48
C ILE A 8 11.97 -18.81 -1.34
N LEU A 9 12.39 -19.13 -0.10
CA LEU A 9 12.11 -18.27 1.06
C LEU A 9 12.88 -16.96 0.97
N MET A 10 14.15 -17.01 0.60
CA MET A 10 14.98 -15.81 0.39
C MET A 10 14.42 -14.93 -0.72
N ASN A 11 13.97 -15.52 -1.83
CA ASN A 11 13.34 -14.79 -2.93
C ASN A 11 12.07 -14.08 -2.46
N GLU A 12 11.18 -14.76 -1.72
CA GLU A 12 9.97 -14.15 -1.16
C GLU A 12 10.31 -12.92 -0.32
N LYS A 13 11.20 -13.07 0.67
CA LYS A 13 11.59 -12.03 1.60
C LYS A 13 12.24 -10.83 0.88
N LEU A 14 13.22 -11.07 0.02
CA LEU A 14 13.94 -10.03 -0.69
C LEU A 14 13.07 -9.30 -1.74
N SER A 15 12.20 -10.03 -2.44
CA SER A 15 11.27 -9.43 -3.41
C SER A 15 10.29 -8.49 -2.73
N ASN A 16 9.82 -8.82 -1.52
CA ASN A 16 8.87 -8.00 -0.78
C ASN A 16 9.45 -6.64 -0.38
N ILE A 17 10.76 -6.57 -0.09
CA ILE A 17 11.44 -5.32 0.28
C ILE A 17 12.09 -4.59 -0.89
N SER A 18 12.03 -5.13 -2.10
CA SER A 18 12.72 -4.54 -3.28
C SER A 18 12.41 -3.07 -3.51
N LYS A 19 11.17 -2.62 -3.25
CA LYS A 19 10.78 -1.20 -3.36
C LYS A 19 11.53 -0.25 -2.43
N MET A 20 12.14 -0.74 -1.36
CA MET A 20 12.95 0.11 -0.47
C MET A 20 14.17 0.70 -1.18
N PHE A 21 14.63 0.03 -2.24
CA PHE A 21 15.86 0.37 -2.96
C PHE A 21 15.62 1.17 -4.25
N ASP A 22 14.37 1.39 -4.66
CA ASP A 22 14.04 2.07 -5.93
C ASP A 22 14.60 3.50 -6.03
N LYS A 23 14.77 4.19 -4.90
CA LYS A 23 15.28 5.56 -4.82
C LYS A 23 16.62 5.67 -4.06
N VAL A 24 17.25 4.55 -3.72
CA VAL A 24 18.53 4.58 -2.98
C VAL A 24 19.65 4.86 -3.99
N LEU A 25 20.52 5.82 -3.61
CA LEU A 25 21.71 6.15 -4.41
C LEU A 25 22.63 4.93 -4.46
N LYS A 26 23.14 4.62 -5.65
CA LYS A 26 24.18 3.60 -5.80
C LYS A 26 25.43 4.02 -5.01
N ASP A 27 26.13 3.03 -4.49
CA ASP A 27 27.39 3.21 -3.72
C ASP A 27 27.23 3.83 -2.32
N CYS A 28 26.02 4.02 -1.80
CA CYS A 28 25.82 4.34 -0.41
C CYS A 28 25.74 3.07 0.47
N VAL A 29 26.04 3.18 1.76
CA VAL A 29 26.00 2.03 2.69
C VAL A 29 24.60 1.40 2.72
N THR A 30 23.54 2.20 2.63
CA THR A 30 22.16 1.77 2.64
C THR A 30 21.69 1.13 1.32
N SER A 31 22.53 1.09 0.27
CA SER A 31 22.27 0.28 -0.92
C SER A 31 22.52 -1.22 -0.70
N ASN A 32 23.05 -1.58 0.48
CA ASN A 32 23.34 -2.94 0.86
C ASN A 32 22.26 -3.51 1.79
N ILE A 33 22.18 -4.82 1.82
CA ILE A 33 21.46 -5.60 2.82
C ILE A 33 22.48 -6.12 3.83
N LYS A 34 22.22 -5.88 5.12
CA LYS A 34 22.98 -6.45 6.21
C LYS A 34 22.46 -7.86 6.50
N ILE A 35 23.36 -8.82 6.47
CA ILE A 35 23.11 -10.21 6.83
C ILE A 35 23.89 -10.48 8.10
N THR A 36 23.20 -10.91 9.15
CA THR A 36 23.82 -11.38 10.39
C THR A 36 23.52 -12.85 10.55
N LEU A 37 24.57 -13.65 10.62
CA LEU A 37 24.49 -15.07 10.85
C LEU A 37 24.55 -15.35 12.35
N TYR A 38 23.59 -16.10 12.84
CA TYR A 38 23.52 -16.66 14.18
C TYR A 38 23.58 -18.20 14.08
N PHE A 39 23.69 -18.86 15.20
CA PHE A 39 23.73 -20.32 15.27
C PHE A 39 22.48 -20.98 14.68
N ASP A 40 21.30 -20.45 14.95
CA ASP A 40 19.99 -21.04 14.65
C ASP A 40 19.17 -20.25 13.61
N HIS A 41 19.62 -19.07 13.23
CA HIS A 41 18.90 -18.23 12.28
C HIS A 41 19.82 -17.27 11.52
N ILE A 42 19.26 -16.66 10.48
CA ILE A 42 19.87 -15.54 9.78
C ILE A 42 18.97 -14.32 9.98
N ARG A 43 19.55 -13.20 10.37
CA ARG A 43 18.87 -11.89 10.37
C ARG A 43 19.18 -11.14 9.09
N ILE A 44 18.14 -10.75 8.37
CA ILE A 44 18.23 -9.85 7.22
C ILE A 44 17.76 -8.47 7.66
N GLN A 45 18.56 -7.46 7.38
CA GLN A 45 18.26 -6.07 7.71
C GLN A 45 18.51 -5.18 6.50
N ALA A 46 17.56 -4.29 6.23
CA ALA A 46 17.63 -3.33 5.14
C ALA A 46 17.11 -1.98 5.60
N MET A 47 17.58 -0.90 4.99
CA MET A 47 17.10 0.44 5.30
C MET A 47 17.22 1.38 4.10
N ASN A 48 16.40 2.41 4.13
CA ASN A 48 16.57 3.63 3.36
C ASN A 48 16.42 4.85 4.29
N GLU A 49 16.31 6.04 3.76
CA GLU A 49 16.18 7.27 4.56
C GLU A 49 14.98 7.26 5.52
N ARG A 50 13.93 6.52 5.21
CA ARG A 50 12.66 6.50 5.95
C ARG A 50 12.39 5.21 6.69
N ILE A 51 12.63 4.09 6.04
CA ILE A 51 12.15 2.76 6.44
C ILE A 51 13.33 1.91 6.87
N THR A 52 13.16 1.19 7.98
CA THR A 52 14.02 0.06 8.32
C THR A 52 13.22 -1.24 8.32
N TYR A 53 13.88 -2.30 7.94
CA TYR A 53 13.35 -3.64 7.87
C TYR A 53 14.27 -4.61 8.59
N THR A 54 13.72 -5.47 9.43
CA THR A 54 14.42 -6.56 10.11
C THR A 54 13.57 -7.82 10.02
N ASP A 55 14.18 -8.94 9.67
CA ASP A 55 13.50 -10.25 9.56
C ASP A 55 14.45 -11.37 10.02
N ASP A 56 14.00 -12.23 10.91
CA ASP A 56 14.72 -13.40 11.38
C ASP A 56 14.22 -14.67 10.66
N ILE A 57 15.11 -15.33 9.96
CA ILE A 57 14.85 -16.52 9.16
C ILE A 57 15.44 -17.74 9.86
N PHE A 58 14.59 -18.65 10.35
CA PHE A 58 14.98 -19.81 11.15
C PHE A 58 15.19 -21.09 10.33
N ASP A 59 14.65 -21.21 9.13
CA ASP A 59 14.85 -22.36 8.25
C ASP A 59 16.22 -22.33 7.56
N VAL A 60 17.28 -22.35 8.37
CA VAL A 60 18.66 -22.26 7.90
C VAL A 60 19.56 -23.23 8.64
N ASN A 61 20.68 -23.61 8.01
CA ASN A 61 21.72 -24.40 8.63
C ASN A 61 23.06 -23.64 8.54
N THR A 62 23.61 -23.28 9.68
CA THR A 62 24.86 -22.50 9.79
C THR A 62 25.97 -23.31 10.44
N ASP A 63 27.22 -23.00 10.11
CA ASP A 63 28.41 -23.57 10.76
C ASP A 63 28.98 -22.68 11.89
N ILE A 64 28.17 -21.75 12.42
CA ILE A 64 28.55 -20.82 13.48
C ILE A 64 28.26 -21.43 14.83
N SER A 65 29.20 -21.22 15.79
CA SER A 65 29.03 -21.64 17.19
C SER A 65 27.99 -20.79 17.90
N CYS A 66 27.30 -21.36 18.91
CA CYS A 66 26.21 -20.68 19.64
C CYS A 66 26.58 -19.35 20.29
N ASP A 67 27.84 -19.14 20.65
CA ASP A 67 28.33 -17.91 21.28
C ASP A 67 28.87 -16.87 20.28
N GLN A 68 28.74 -17.12 18.98
CA GLN A 68 29.29 -16.27 17.94
C GLN A 68 28.20 -15.72 17.02
N LYS A 69 28.42 -14.54 16.49
CA LYS A 69 27.66 -13.96 15.36
C LYS A 69 28.62 -13.36 14.37
N PHE A 70 28.23 -13.37 13.10
CA PHE A 70 29.00 -12.75 12.04
C PHE A 70 28.09 -11.88 11.18
N SER A 71 28.48 -10.65 10.94
CA SER A 71 27.70 -9.69 10.15
C SER A 71 28.47 -9.22 8.93
N LEU A 72 27.77 -9.09 7.81
CA LEU A 72 28.31 -8.63 6.54
C LEU A 72 27.25 -7.82 5.76
N LEU A 73 27.72 -7.00 4.84
CA LEU A 73 26.87 -6.25 3.91
C LEU A 73 27.06 -6.80 2.50
N VAL A 74 25.97 -7.00 1.79
CA VAL A 74 25.95 -7.40 0.38
C VAL A 74 25.05 -6.47 -0.40
N ASP A 75 25.46 -6.10 -1.60
CA ASP A 75 24.67 -5.26 -2.50
C ASP A 75 23.25 -5.80 -2.69
N ALA A 76 22.25 -4.95 -2.43
CA ALA A 76 20.84 -5.34 -2.46
C ALA A 76 20.39 -5.76 -3.87
N GLY A 77 20.83 -5.05 -4.91
CA GLY A 77 20.50 -5.37 -6.29
C GLY A 77 21.02 -6.75 -6.69
N THR A 78 22.23 -7.06 -6.27
CA THR A 78 22.88 -8.37 -6.48
C THR A 78 22.09 -9.50 -5.80
N LEU A 79 21.76 -9.34 -4.50
CA LEU A 79 21.00 -10.35 -3.76
C LEU A 79 19.60 -10.56 -4.33
N ILE A 80 18.86 -9.49 -4.55
CA ILE A 80 17.50 -9.54 -5.08
C ILE A 80 17.48 -10.21 -6.47
N SER A 81 18.41 -9.82 -7.34
CA SER A 81 18.49 -10.38 -8.70
C SER A 81 18.89 -11.85 -8.68
N PHE A 82 19.82 -12.24 -7.82
CA PHE A 82 20.26 -13.63 -7.67
C PHE A 82 19.10 -14.52 -7.21
N PHE A 83 18.46 -14.20 -6.06
CA PHE A 83 17.42 -15.02 -5.49
C PHE A 83 16.12 -15.04 -6.31
N LYS A 84 15.84 -14.00 -7.08
CA LYS A 84 14.72 -13.98 -8.03
C LYS A 84 14.77 -15.12 -9.06
N ASN A 85 15.98 -15.58 -9.41
CA ASN A 85 16.21 -16.61 -10.42
C ASN A 85 16.60 -17.97 -9.84
N HIS A 86 16.79 -18.09 -8.52
CA HIS A 86 17.30 -19.29 -7.86
C HIS A 86 16.45 -19.64 -6.64
N ASN A 87 15.45 -20.53 -6.85
CA ASN A 87 14.51 -20.95 -5.81
C ASN A 87 14.88 -22.27 -5.09
N GLN A 88 15.94 -22.95 -5.56
CA GLN A 88 16.46 -24.18 -4.96
C GLN A 88 17.27 -23.89 -3.70
N ASP A 89 17.71 -24.94 -3.02
CA ASP A 89 18.63 -24.82 -1.89
C ASP A 89 19.95 -24.19 -2.33
N ILE A 90 20.40 -23.21 -1.56
CA ILE A 90 21.63 -22.47 -1.83
C ILE A 90 22.59 -22.65 -0.65
N GLU A 91 23.82 -23.11 -0.92
CA GLU A 91 24.92 -23.01 0.02
C GLU A 91 25.66 -21.69 -0.20
N ILE A 92 25.68 -20.84 0.80
CA ILE A 92 26.42 -19.59 0.79
C ILE A 92 27.73 -19.79 1.52
N GLU A 93 28.87 -19.57 0.85
CA GLU A 93 30.20 -19.64 1.42
C GLU A 93 30.79 -18.24 1.52
N ILE A 94 31.11 -17.81 2.77
CA ILE A 94 31.69 -16.51 3.06
C ILE A 94 33.18 -16.73 3.34
N LYS A 95 34.03 -16.03 2.59
CA LYS A 95 35.48 -16.17 2.66
C LYS A 95 36.15 -14.91 3.26
N ASN A 96 37.35 -15.08 3.77
CA ASN A 96 38.11 -14.01 4.42
C ASN A 96 38.70 -13.00 3.41
N ASP A 97 38.69 -13.31 2.12
CA ASP A 97 39.12 -12.42 1.03
C ASP A 97 38.01 -11.46 0.56
N TYR A 98 36.97 -11.25 1.37
CA TYR A 98 35.79 -10.45 1.06
C TYR A 98 34.95 -11.00 -0.10
N SER A 99 35.16 -12.28 -0.52
CA SER A 99 34.27 -12.93 -1.48
C SER A 99 33.14 -13.69 -0.79
N ILE A 100 31.96 -13.67 -1.41
CA ILE A 100 30.80 -14.46 -1.06
C ILE A 100 30.40 -15.31 -2.27
N VAL A 101 30.26 -16.62 -2.07
CA VAL A 101 29.96 -17.57 -3.14
C VAL A 101 28.64 -18.26 -2.85
N PHE A 102 27.72 -18.16 -3.77
CA PHE A 102 26.43 -18.83 -3.76
C PHE A 102 26.52 -20.08 -4.62
N LYS A 103 26.43 -21.26 -4.02
CA LYS A 103 26.50 -22.56 -4.72
C LYS A 103 25.11 -23.16 -4.83
N TYR A 104 24.78 -23.65 -5.99
CA TYR A 104 23.50 -24.27 -6.33
C TYR A 104 23.73 -25.45 -7.28
N ASP A 105 22.72 -26.29 -7.55
CA ASP A 105 22.84 -27.55 -8.27
C ASP A 105 23.57 -27.45 -9.62
N ARG A 106 23.43 -26.33 -10.34
CA ARG A 106 23.96 -26.16 -11.70
C ARG A 106 25.20 -25.28 -11.78
N GLY A 107 25.70 -24.79 -10.65
CA GLY A 107 26.86 -23.90 -10.66
C GLY A 107 27.07 -23.08 -9.42
N SER A 108 27.81 -22.01 -9.57
CA SER A 108 28.06 -21.06 -8.50
C SER A 108 28.08 -19.63 -9.04
N PHE A 109 27.67 -18.69 -8.20
CA PHE A 109 27.79 -17.25 -8.42
C PHE A 109 28.67 -16.67 -7.33
N SER A 110 29.61 -15.80 -7.72
CA SER A 110 30.50 -15.12 -6.77
C SER A 110 30.25 -13.62 -6.81
N SER A 111 30.24 -13.00 -5.62
CA SER A 111 30.15 -11.56 -5.41
C SER A 111 31.10 -11.15 -4.30
N THR A 112 31.02 -9.90 -3.90
CA THR A 112 31.79 -9.36 -2.78
C THR A 112 30.86 -8.98 -1.63
N TRP A 113 31.43 -8.97 -0.41
CA TRP A 113 30.79 -8.44 0.77
C TRP A 113 31.69 -7.40 1.42
N ILE A 114 31.12 -6.51 2.23
CA ILE A 114 31.85 -5.49 2.99
C ILE A 114 31.52 -5.57 4.49
N GLU A 115 32.41 -5.04 5.33
CA GLU A 115 32.19 -5.01 6.76
C GLU A 115 31.02 -4.08 7.14
N ASP A 116 30.26 -4.42 8.17
CA ASP A 116 29.06 -3.69 8.60
C ASP A 116 29.33 -2.47 9.52
N LYS A 117 30.60 -2.10 9.73
CA LYS A 117 31.02 -1.06 10.67
C LYS A 117 30.38 0.32 10.46
N ALA A 118 30.05 0.65 9.22
CA ALA A 118 29.43 1.92 8.85
C ALA A 118 27.90 1.83 8.67
N PHE A 119 27.30 0.65 8.87
CA PHE A 119 25.86 0.50 8.71
C PHE A 119 25.14 1.10 9.91
N PRO A 120 24.11 1.95 9.71
CA PRO A 120 23.38 2.58 10.80
C PRO A 120 22.66 1.57 11.70
N ASP A 121 22.33 1.99 12.92
CA ASP A 121 21.57 1.20 13.86
C ASP A 121 20.11 1.04 13.43
N PHE A 122 19.48 -0.07 13.83
CA PHE A 122 18.10 -0.39 13.58
C PHE A 122 17.21 0.00 14.75
N PHE A 123 15.96 0.31 14.43
CA PHE A 123 14.97 0.72 15.40
C PHE A 123 14.05 -0.43 15.74
N TYR A 124 13.69 -0.55 17.01
CA TYR A 124 12.82 -1.60 17.52
C TYR A 124 11.63 -0.99 18.28
N PRO A 125 10.45 -1.66 18.27
CA PRO A 125 9.27 -1.12 18.93
C PRO A 125 9.45 -0.98 20.43
N VAL A 126 8.86 0.08 20.99
CA VAL A 126 8.80 0.35 22.41
C VAL A 126 7.34 0.49 22.82
N GLY A 127 6.92 -0.29 23.84
CA GLY A 127 5.55 -0.27 24.35
C GLY A 127 4.55 -1.10 23.55
N ASP A 128 3.29 -1.07 23.98
CA ASP A 128 2.21 -1.84 23.39
C ASP A 128 1.63 -1.13 22.15
N GLY A 129 1.35 -1.94 21.10
CA GLY A 129 0.71 -1.51 19.87
C GLY A 129 -0.77 -1.89 19.80
N ILE A 130 -1.47 -1.33 18.83
CA ILE A 130 -2.76 -1.87 18.41
C ILE A 130 -2.54 -3.18 17.66
N ARG A 131 -3.43 -4.16 17.84
CA ARG A 131 -3.34 -5.47 17.20
C ARG A 131 -4.51 -5.67 16.25
N VAL A 132 -4.21 -5.96 15.01
CA VAL A 132 -5.22 -6.17 13.95
C VAL A 132 -4.90 -7.43 13.16
N MET A 133 -5.94 -8.13 12.70
CA MET A 133 -5.77 -9.28 11.83
C MET A 133 -5.53 -8.83 10.39
N SER A 134 -4.52 -9.40 9.74
CA SER A 134 -4.15 -9.05 8.36
C SER A 134 -5.29 -9.26 7.37
N SER A 135 -6.06 -10.35 7.49
CA SER A 135 -7.19 -10.66 6.62
C SER A 135 -8.22 -9.54 6.50
N SER A 136 -8.50 -8.84 7.60
CA SER A 136 -9.45 -7.71 7.60
C SER A 136 -8.83 -6.38 7.18
N PHE A 137 -7.54 -6.20 7.42
CA PHE A 137 -6.83 -4.92 7.34
C PHE A 137 -6.16 -4.71 5.98
N ILE A 138 -5.45 -5.72 5.47
CA ILE A 138 -4.58 -5.63 4.29
C ILE A 138 -5.36 -5.30 3.01
N GLN A 139 -6.55 -5.87 2.81
CA GLN A 139 -7.37 -5.60 1.63
C GLN A 139 -7.89 -4.15 1.60
N SER A 140 -8.19 -3.60 2.76
CA SER A 140 -8.59 -2.19 2.88
C SER A 140 -7.43 -1.25 2.58
N MET A 141 -6.24 -1.58 3.08
CA MET A 141 -5.01 -0.85 2.78
C MET A 141 -4.69 -0.89 1.28
N LYS A 142 -4.81 -2.05 0.62
CA LYS A 142 -4.63 -2.16 -0.83
C LYS A 142 -5.53 -1.22 -1.61
N ARG A 143 -6.81 -1.14 -1.23
CA ARG A 143 -7.77 -0.25 -1.90
C ARG A 143 -7.42 1.23 -1.72
N SER A 144 -6.83 1.60 -0.58
CA SER A 144 -6.46 2.96 -0.26
C SER A 144 -5.30 3.50 -1.11
N PHE A 145 -4.43 2.64 -1.66
CA PHE A 145 -3.27 3.07 -2.46
C PHE A 145 -3.64 3.95 -3.67
N ALA A 146 -4.79 3.70 -4.30
CA ALA A 146 -5.24 4.47 -5.45
C ALA A 146 -5.60 5.95 -5.13
N PHE A 147 -5.63 6.30 -3.85
CA PHE A 147 -6.01 7.62 -3.36
C PHE A 147 -4.88 8.35 -2.64
N VAL A 148 -3.72 7.74 -2.51
CA VAL A 148 -2.53 8.37 -1.95
C VAL A 148 -2.06 9.45 -2.92
N GLY A 149 -1.80 10.65 -2.41
CA GLY A 149 -1.26 11.76 -3.18
C GLY A 149 0.22 11.56 -3.53
N SER A 150 0.71 12.33 -4.49
CA SER A 150 2.10 12.29 -4.95
C SER A 150 2.83 13.63 -4.78
N ASP A 151 2.25 14.58 -4.05
CA ASP A 151 2.84 15.89 -3.81
C ASP A 151 3.83 15.84 -2.65
N GLU A 152 5.13 15.82 -2.95
CA GLU A 152 6.21 15.75 -1.95
C GLU A 152 6.25 16.96 -0.99
N PHE A 153 5.65 18.10 -1.36
CA PHE A 153 5.49 19.27 -0.46
C PHE A 153 4.40 19.07 0.58
N ARG A 154 3.54 18.08 0.40
CA ARG A 154 2.46 17.71 1.32
C ARG A 154 2.58 16.24 1.73
N PRO A 155 3.61 15.85 2.47
CA PRO A 155 3.90 14.44 2.78
C PRO A 155 2.77 13.71 3.53
N ALA A 156 1.90 14.44 4.24
CA ALA A 156 0.74 13.82 4.89
C ALA A 156 -0.19 13.13 3.89
N ILE A 157 -0.48 13.73 2.72
CA ILE A 157 -1.33 13.10 1.71
C ILE A 157 -0.62 12.00 0.92
N CYS A 158 0.73 11.93 0.98
CA CYS A 158 1.51 10.83 0.44
C CYS A 158 1.54 9.61 1.39
N SER A 159 0.69 9.59 2.40
CA SER A 159 0.59 8.56 3.42
C SER A 159 -0.84 8.03 3.55
N ILE A 160 -0.95 6.83 4.12
CA ILE A 160 -2.22 6.25 4.54
C ILE A 160 -2.40 6.56 6.02
N LEU A 161 -3.49 7.21 6.37
CA LEU A 161 -3.85 7.47 7.77
C LEU A 161 -4.58 6.27 8.36
N LEU A 162 -4.11 5.83 9.51
CA LEU A 162 -4.84 4.96 10.43
C LEU A 162 -5.33 5.83 11.59
N ASN A 163 -6.59 6.22 11.55
CA ASN A 163 -7.21 7.02 12.62
C ASN A 163 -7.89 6.08 13.61
N VAL A 164 -7.18 5.76 14.68
CA VAL A 164 -7.62 4.84 15.75
C VAL A 164 -8.52 5.59 16.70
N LYS A 165 -9.75 5.14 16.80
CA LYS A 165 -10.77 5.61 17.75
C LYS A 165 -11.11 4.49 18.75
N LYS A 166 -11.86 4.81 19.78
CA LYS A 166 -12.23 3.88 20.84
C LYS A 166 -12.80 2.55 20.31
N ASP A 167 -13.71 2.63 19.34
CA ASP A 167 -14.49 1.48 18.88
C ASP A 167 -14.22 1.10 17.42
N TYR A 168 -13.37 1.86 16.71
CA TYR A 168 -13.06 1.61 15.30
C TYR A 168 -11.71 2.18 14.86
N ILE A 169 -11.25 1.72 13.72
CA ILE A 169 -10.12 2.29 12.99
C ILE A 169 -10.61 2.73 11.61
N ASP A 170 -10.40 4.01 11.27
CA ASP A 170 -10.56 4.47 9.91
C ASP A 170 -9.22 4.33 9.15
N ILE A 171 -9.25 3.65 8.02
CA ILE A 171 -8.17 3.61 7.05
C ILE A 171 -8.51 4.66 5.99
N VAL A 172 -7.70 5.70 5.90
CA VAL A 172 -8.00 6.89 5.11
C VAL A 172 -6.84 7.20 4.16
N SER A 173 -7.16 7.55 2.93
CA SER A 173 -6.21 8.14 1.99
C SER A 173 -6.88 9.19 1.10
N THR A 174 -6.12 10.21 0.72
CA THR A 174 -6.61 11.31 -0.11
C THR A 174 -5.50 11.93 -0.95
N ASP A 175 -5.86 12.36 -2.14
CA ASP A 175 -5.04 13.22 -3.02
C ASP A 175 -5.58 14.66 -3.07
N MET A 176 -6.47 15.05 -2.13
CA MET A 176 -7.21 16.30 -2.02
C MET A 176 -8.42 16.42 -2.97
N PHE A 177 -8.53 15.60 -4.00
CA PHE A 177 -9.67 15.56 -4.93
C PHE A 177 -10.56 14.35 -4.68
N ARG A 178 -9.96 13.27 -4.19
CA ARG A 178 -10.63 12.02 -3.84
C ARG A 178 -10.29 11.67 -2.41
N LEU A 179 -11.23 11.06 -1.72
CA LEU A 179 -11.07 10.63 -0.34
C LEU A 179 -11.62 9.21 -0.22
N PHE A 180 -10.75 8.25 0.11
CA PHE A 180 -11.11 6.89 0.45
C PHE A 180 -11.21 6.73 1.96
N ILE A 181 -12.26 6.09 2.44
CA ILE A 181 -12.43 5.73 3.84
C ILE A 181 -12.89 4.30 3.91
N ASN A 182 -12.24 3.54 4.78
CA ASN A 182 -12.75 2.25 5.23
C ASN A 182 -12.73 2.20 6.75
N ARG A 183 -13.89 2.12 7.36
CA ARG A 183 -14.05 1.95 8.81
C ARG A 183 -14.07 0.48 9.16
N LYS A 184 -13.25 0.10 10.13
CA LYS A 184 -13.21 -1.24 10.72
C LYS A 184 -13.56 -1.15 12.19
N GLU A 185 -14.47 -2.00 12.65
CA GLU A 185 -14.73 -2.17 14.07
C GLU A 185 -13.46 -2.63 14.79
N TYR A 186 -13.18 -2.01 15.91
CA TYR A 186 -12.01 -2.31 16.73
C TYR A 186 -12.32 -2.04 18.21
N ALA A 187 -12.49 -3.09 18.98
CA ALA A 187 -13.01 -3.01 20.35
C ALA A 187 -11.94 -2.81 21.44
N ASN A 188 -10.64 -2.69 21.09
CA ASN A 188 -9.54 -2.75 22.04
C ASN A 188 -8.62 -1.52 22.04
N ALA A 189 -9.04 -0.39 21.52
CA ALA A 189 -8.22 0.80 21.58
C ALA A 189 -8.17 1.37 22.99
N VAL A 190 -6.98 1.38 23.59
CA VAL A 190 -6.76 1.98 24.91
C VAL A 190 -6.68 3.51 24.78
N GLU A 191 -6.12 4.00 23.68
CA GLU A 191 -5.95 5.43 23.38
C GLU A 191 -6.26 5.75 21.93
N GLU A 192 -6.94 6.86 21.71
CA GLU A 192 -7.13 7.40 20.37
C GLU A 192 -5.81 7.94 19.82
N ARG A 193 -5.46 7.59 18.59
CA ARG A 193 -4.24 8.05 17.95
C ARG A 193 -4.36 8.07 16.42
N SER A 194 -3.60 8.95 15.80
CA SER A 194 -3.47 9.03 14.35
C SER A 194 -2.07 8.54 13.95
N ILE A 195 -2.01 7.53 13.09
CA ILE A 195 -0.78 6.93 12.60
C ILE A 195 -0.75 7.09 11.08
N MET A 196 0.29 7.68 10.54
CA MET A 196 0.49 7.83 9.10
C MET A 196 1.56 6.85 8.62
N LEU A 197 1.17 5.96 7.72
CA LEU A 197 2.07 5.00 7.07
C LEU A 197 2.43 5.51 5.68
N SER A 198 3.72 5.52 5.34
CA SER A 198 4.13 5.78 3.96
C SER A 198 3.57 4.70 3.02
N GLU A 199 3.34 5.08 1.77
CA GLU A 199 2.89 4.12 0.74
C GLU A 199 3.87 2.93 0.62
N VAL A 200 5.17 3.19 0.77
CA VAL A 200 6.20 2.14 0.69
C VAL A 200 6.06 1.15 1.84
N ALA A 201 5.96 1.62 3.10
CA ALA A 201 5.78 0.74 4.26
C ALA A 201 4.49 -0.08 4.14
N ALA A 202 3.39 0.56 3.76
CA ALA A 202 2.11 -0.10 3.54
C ALA A 202 2.17 -1.12 2.38
N SER A 203 2.91 -0.82 1.31
CA SER A 203 3.12 -1.74 0.18
C SER A 203 3.95 -2.97 0.58
N ILE A 204 4.97 -2.79 1.40
CA ILE A 204 5.78 -3.91 1.94
C ILE A 204 4.87 -4.80 2.78
N LEU A 205 4.14 -4.22 3.73
CA LEU A 205 3.19 -4.94 4.58
C LEU A 205 2.17 -5.75 3.74
N TYR A 206 1.60 -5.13 2.71
CA TYR A 206 0.67 -5.80 1.80
C TYR A 206 1.32 -7.01 1.10
N ARG A 207 2.55 -6.89 0.60
CA ARG A 207 3.24 -7.98 -0.09
C ARG A 207 3.53 -9.18 0.80
N PHE A 208 3.85 -8.93 2.07
CA PHE A 208 4.08 -10.01 3.04
C PHE A 208 2.81 -10.73 3.47
N LEU A 209 1.67 -10.03 3.51
CA LEU A 209 0.47 -10.49 4.22
C LEU A 209 -0.76 -10.64 3.34
N SER A 210 -0.67 -10.41 2.00
CA SER A 210 -1.83 -10.47 1.09
C SER A 210 -2.57 -11.81 1.13
N ASP A 211 -1.85 -12.89 1.38
CA ASP A 211 -2.34 -14.27 1.37
C ASP A 211 -2.21 -14.97 2.74
N LYS A 212 -1.95 -14.18 3.79
CA LYS A 212 -1.76 -14.70 5.16
C LYS A 212 -2.84 -14.12 6.09
N ASP A 213 -3.20 -14.92 7.10
CA ASP A 213 -4.04 -14.46 8.21
C ASP A 213 -3.21 -14.49 9.50
N THR A 214 -2.54 -13.39 9.78
CA THR A 214 -1.66 -13.24 10.95
C THR A 214 -1.96 -11.94 11.69
N GLU A 215 -1.63 -11.88 12.97
CA GLU A 215 -1.78 -10.68 13.78
C GLU A 215 -0.65 -9.69 13.46
N ILE A 216 -1.02 -8.44 13.26
CA ILE A 216 -0.11 -7.31 13.08
C ILE A 216 -0.18 -6.43 14.32
N SER A 217 0.95 -6.19 14.96
CA SER A 217 1.08 -5.16 16.00
C SER A 217 1.57 -3.86 15.38
N ILE A 218 0.85 -2.77 15.63
CA ILE A 218 1.18 -1.42 15.12
C ILE A 218 1.38 -0.51 16.32
N SER A 219 2.61 -0.04 16.52
CA SER A 219 2.98 0.86 17.63
C SER A 219 3.72 2.09 17.11
N THR A 220 3.85 3.11 17.94
CA THR A 220 4.64 4.31 17.62
C THR A 220 5.34 4.85 18.86
N ASP A 221 6.56 5.33 18.69
CA ASP A 221 7.32 6.05 19.70
C ASP A 221 7.26 7.59 19.56
N GLY A 222 6.40 8.07 18.65
CA GLY A 222 6.27 9.48 18.29
C GLY A 222 7.17 9.92 17.12
N VAL A 223 8.30 9.24 16.89
CA VAL A 223 9.23 9.51 15.78
C VAL A 223 9.04 8.52 14.66
N ARG A 224 8.78 7.25 15.01
CA ARG A 224 8.59 6.15 14.08
C ARG A 224 7.33 5.35 14.39
N THR A 225 6.78 4.76 13.36
CA THR A 225 5.74 3.75 13.47
C THR A 225 6.35 2.38 13.18
N PHE A 226 6.03 1.41 14.01
CA PHE A 226 6.49 0.04 13.91
C PHE A 226 5.34 -0.89 13.52
N LEU A 227 5.60 -1.74 12.55
CA LEU A 227 4.71 -2.79 12.08
C LEU A 227 5.40 -4.13 12.34
N CYS A 228 4.85 -4.90 13.27
CA CYS A 228 5.44 -6.17 13.69
C CYS A 228 4.48 -7.32 13.40
N PHE A 229 4.97 -8.36 12.75
CA PHE A 229 4.23 -9.59 12.46
C PHE A 229 5.21 -10.74 12.25
N ASP A 230 4.87 -11.94 12.70
CA ASP A 230 5.78 -13.08 12.71
C ASP A 230 7.16 -12.67 13.28
N ASN A 231 8.22 -12.82 12.51
CA ASN A 231 9.60 -12.42 12.85
C ASN A 231 10.02 -11.12 12.16
N VAL A 232 9.08 -10.39 11.57
CA VAL A 232 9.34 -9.17 10.78
C VAL A 232 9.07 -7.94 11.61
N ILE A 233 9.98 -6.98 11.56
CA ILE A 233 9.81 -5.62 12.07
C ILE A 233 10.06 -4.65 10.93
N ILE A 234 9.07 -3.82 10.63
CA ILE A 234 9.22 -2.67 9.73
C ILE A 234 9.07 -1.41 10.57
N SER A 235 10.01 -0.47 10.51
CA SER A 235 9.80 0.86 11.05
C SER A 235 9.70 1.88 9.93
N ASP A 236 8.75 2.79 10.03
CA ASP A 236 8.53 3.90 9.11
C ASP A 236 8.65 5.22 9.86
N MET A 237 9.40 6.19 9.34
CA MET A 237 9.54 7.51 9.95
C MET A 237 8.20 8.25 9.88
N ASN A 238 7.75 8.78 11.01
CA ASN A 238 6.51 9.53 11.09
C ASN A 238 6.57 10.81 10.25
N VAL A 239 5.41 11.20 9.72
CA VAL A 239 5.25 12.46 9.00
C VAL A 239 4.94 13.57 10.01
N GLU A 240 5.77 14.61 10.06
CA GLU A 240 5.61 15.77 10.96
C GLU A 240 4.54 16.77 10.48
N GLN A 241 3.57 16.33 9.71
CA GLN A 241 2.51 17.16 9.16
C GLN A 241 1.15 16.62 9.59
N GLN A 242 0.23 17.50 9.91
CA GLN A 242 -1.14 17.09 10.22
C GLN A 242 -1.86 16.59 8.96
N TYR A 243 -2.53 15.44 9.08
CA TYR A 243 -3.37 14.91 8.01
C TYR A 243 -4.57 15.83 7.77
N PRO A 244 -5.04 15.99 6.50
CA PRO A 244 -6.24 16.79 6.21
C PRO A 244 -7.44 16.33 7.04
N ASN A 245 -8.26 17.29 7.48
CA ASN A 245 -9.45 17.00 8.27
C ASN A 245 -10.54 16.35 7.39
N TYR A 246 -10.41 15.04 7.18
CA TYR A 246 -11.34 14.27 6.36
C TYR A 246 -12.73 14.16 7.00
N GLU A 247 -12.82 14.15 8.33
CA GLU A 247 -14.10 14.08 9.05
C GLU A 247 -14.96 15.32 8.73
N TYR A 248 -14.33 16.49 8.61
CA TYR A 248 -15.02 17.71 8.19
C TYR A 248 -15.64 17.56 6.79
N VAL A 249 -14.92 16.99 5.84
CA VAL A 249 -15.44 16.77 4.48
C VAL A 249 -16.60 15.78 4.50
N CYS A 250 -16.49 14.69 5.28
CA CYS A 250 -17.56 13.71 5.42
C CYS A 250 -18.83 14.31 6.04
N ASN A 251 -18.67 15.12 7.08
CA ASN A 251 -19.78 15.75 7.78
C ASN A 251 -20.46 16.86 6.96
N LYS A 252 -19.77 17.42 5.98
CA LYS A 252 -20.32 18.41 5.04
C LYS A 252 -21.12 17.78 3.91
N PHE A 253 -20.97 16.49 3.65
CA PHE A 253 -21.66 15.84 2.55
C PHE A 253 -23.16 15.72 2.82
N GLU A 254 -23.96 16.46 2.04
CA GLU A 254 -25.42 16.45 2.08
C GLU A 254 -25.98 15.81 0.81
N LYS A 255 -26.68 14.69 0.96
CA LYS A 255 -27.25 13.95 -0.16
C LYS A 255 -28.45 14.69 -0.77
N SER A 256 -28.39 15.01 -2.06
CA SER A 256 -29.49 15.58 -2.84
C SER A 256 -30.20 14.53 -3.69
N SER A 257 -29.44 13.58 -4.25
CA SER A 257 -29.96 12.48 -5.06
C SER A 257 -29.14 11.23 -4.80
N SER A 258 -29.71 10.06 -5.16
CA SER A 258 -29.04 8.76 -5.03
C SER A 258 -29.38 7.87 -6.20
N VAL A 259 -28.39 7.21 -6.79
CA VAL A 259 -28.56 6.23 -7.84
C VAL A 259 -27.92 4.89 -7.48
N LYS A 260 -28.64 3.80 -7.75
CA LYS A 260 -28.15 2.44 -7.58
C LYS A 260 -27.92 1.79 -8.94
N PHE A 261 -26.76 1.14 -9.12
CA PHE A 261 -26.35 0.52 -10.39
C PHE A 261 -25.37 -0.63 -10.18
N ASP A 262 -25.12 -1.39 -11.26
CA ASP A 262 -24.09 -2.43 -11.26
C ASP A 262 -22.68 -1.82 -11.44
N ARG A 263 -21.78 -2.14 -10.50
CA ARG A 263 -20.39 -1.64 -10.47
C ARG A 263 -19.60 -2.01 -11.73
N ASP A 264 -19.70 -3.27 -12.16
CA ASP A 264 -18.83 -3.78 -13.22
C ASP A 264 -19.28 -3.26 -14.60
N LEU A 265 -20.57 -2.93 -14.77
CA LEU A 265 -21.07 -2.22 -15.95
C LEU A 265 -20.47 -0.80 -16.04
N LEU A 266 -20.45 -0.04 -14.95
CA LEU A 266 -19.83 1.29 -14.98
C LEU A 266 -18.33 1.22 -15.27
N ILE A 267 -17.61 0.25 -14.72
CA ILE A 267 -16.20 0.00 -15.06
C ILE A 267 -16.05 -0.29 -16.56
N SER A 268 -16.92 -1.12 -17.14
CA SER A 268 -16.89 -1.43 -18.58
C SER A 268 -17.08 -0.18 -19.43
N VAL A 269 -18.08 0.63 -19.11
CA VAL A 269 -18.36 1.90 -19.81
C VAL A 269 -17.18 2.87 -19.68
N LEU A 270 -16.60 3.04 -18.49
CA LEU A 270 -15.45 3.92 -18.30
C LEU A 270 -14.20 3.41 -19.04
N ASN A 271 -14.00 2.10 -19.14
CA ASN A 271 -12.90 1.52 -19.90
C ASN A 271 -13.04 1.74 -21.40
N SER A 272 -14.25 1.78 -21.95
CA SER A 272 -14.48 2.05 -23.39
C SER A 272 -14.16 3.50 -23.77
N MET A 273 -14.13 4.43 -22.80
CA MET A 273 -13.80 5.84 -23.01
C MET A 273 -12.30 6.09 -23.27
N THR A 274 -11.59 5.17 -23.93
CA THR A 274 -10.12 5.25 -24.10
C THR A 274 -9.66 6.17 -25.23
N LEU A 275 -10.56 6.55 -26.12
CA LEU A 275 -10.22 7.28 -27.37
C LEU A 275 -10.39 8.80 -27.28
N VAL A 276 -10.71 9.35 -26.11
CA VAL A 276 -11.16 10.72 -25.93
C VAL A 276 -10.52 11.33 -24.68
N ASP A 277 -10.81 12.56 -24.39
CA ASP A 277 -10.22 13.37 -23.33
C ASP A 277 -10.28 12.70 -21.94
N ASN A 278 -9.41 13.14 -21.02
CA ASN A 278 -9.32 12.61 -19.66
C ASN A 278 -10.53 12.97 -18.77
N VAL A 279 -11.44 13.81 -19.26
CA VAL A 279 -12.67 14.21 -18.55
C VAL A 279 -13.87 13.49 -19.15
N VAL A 280 -14.73 12.98 -18.27
CA VAL A 280 -16.03 12.41 -18.63
C VAL A 280 -17.16 13.23 -18.02
N ASN A 281 -18.22 13.39 -18.79
CA ASN A 281 -19.49 13.95 -18.35
C ASN A 281 -20.43 12.81 -18.03
N VAL A 282 -20.94 12.76 -16.81
CA VAL A 282 -21.90 11.74 -16.36
C VAL A 282 -23.25 12.39 -16.17
N LYS A 283 -24.27 11.84 -16.82
CA LYS A 283 -25.67 12.25 -16.68
C LYS A 283 -26.46 11.08 -16.10
N VAL A 284 -27.28 11.34 -15.12
CA VAL A 284 -28.15 10.35 -14.47
C VAL A 284 -29.60 10.81 -14.62
N ASP A 285 -30.38 10.05 -15.34
CA ASP A 285 -31.81 10.29 -15.52
C ASP A 285 -32.63 8.98 -15.53
N LYS A 286 -33.96 9.10 -15.39
CA LYS A 286 -34.85 7.93 -15.30
C LYS A 286 -35.07 7.21 -16.63
N GLU A 287 -34.91 7.92 -17.73
CA GLU A 287 -35.21 7.40 -19.07
C GLU A 287 -34.01 6.66 -19.67
N ASN A 288 -32.85 7.26 -19.57
CA ASN A 288 -31.62 6.77 -20.21
C ASN A 288 -30.66 6.05 -19.24
N GLY A 289 -30.97 6.07 -17.93
CA GLY A 289 -30.10 5.50 -16.91
C GLY A 289 -28.89 6.37 -16.61
N ILE A 290 -27.69 5.80 -16.60
CA ILE A 290 -26.42 6.50 -16.43
C ILE A 290 -25.77 6.60 -17.80
N THR A 291 -25.65 7.82 -18.32
CA THR A 291 -24.96 8.11 -19.58
C THR A 291 -23.62 8.73 -19.29
N VAL A 292 -22.56 8.15 -19.82
CA VAL A 292 -21.19 8.65 -19.74
C VAL A 292 -20.77 9.14 -21.13
N MET A 293 -20.28 10.36 -21.20
CA MET A 293 -19.86 11.01 -22.43
C MET A 293 -18.49 11.61 -22.28
N SER A 294 -17.65 11.50 -23.30
CA SER A 294 -16.39 12.21 -23.41
C SER A 294 -16.23 12.78 -24.80
N GLU A 295 -15.67 14.00 -24.91
CA GLU A 295 -15.47 14.72 -26.18
C GLU A 295 -14.04 15.24 -26.25
N ASP A 296 -13.36 14.99 -27.37
CA ASP A 296 -12.09 15.59 -27.73
C ASP A 296 -12.37 16.64 -28.84
N PHE A 297 -12.47 17.90 -28.45
CA PHE A 297 -12.78 18.99 -29.35
C PHE A 297 -11.67 19.22 -30.41
N GLY A 298 -10.42 18.92 -30.06
CA GLY A 298 -9.28 19.08 -30.97
C GLY A 298 -9.33 18.11 -32.14
N ASN A 299 -9.69 16.86 -31.88
CA ASN A 299 -9.78 15.80 -32.87
C ASN A 299 -11.22 15.50 -33.35
N ARG A 300 -12.19 16.28 -32.91
CA ARG A 300 -13.63 16.09 -33.22
C ARG A 300 -14.14 14.69 -32.92
N LYS A 301 -13.64 14.08 -31.86
CA LYS A 301 -14.07 12.76 -31.40
C LYS A 301 -15.06 12.90 -30.27
N LYS A 302 -16.09 12.07 -30.30
CA LYS A 302 -17.09 11.97 -29.25
C LYS A 302 -17.43 10.50 -29.03
N ILE A 303 -17.48 10.08 -27.79
CA ILE A 303 -17.98 8.79 -27.37
C ILE A 303 -19.07 9.00 -26.34
N MET A 304 -20.14 8.23 -26.42
CA MET A 304 -21.24 8.25 -25.48
C MET A 304 -21.78 6.83 -25.31
N GLU A 305 -21.84 6.38 -24.09
CA GLU A 305 -22.41 5.09 -23.72
C GLU A 305 -23.38 5.25 -22.55
N SER A 306 -24.44 4.47 -22.56
CA SER A 306 -25.44 4.45 -21.50
C SER A 306 -25.55 3.05 -20.88
N MET A 307 -25.81 3.02 -19.58
CA MET A 307 -26.04 1.80 -18.83
C MET A 307 -27.33 1.93 -17.99
N PRO A 308 -28.03 0.81 -17.74
CA PRO A 308 -29.22 0.85 -16.89
C PRO A 308 -28.87 1.21 -15.45
N LEU A 309 -29.80 1.84 -14.77
CA LEU A 309 -29.79 2.01 -13.32
C LEU A 309 -30.83 1.06 -12.68
N ASN A 310 -30.58 0.69 -11.42
CA ASN A 310 -31.50 -0.15 -10.65
C ASN A 310 -32.52 0.68 -9.86
N ALA A 311 -32.15 1.89 -9.43
CA ALA A 311 -33.02 2.84 -8.74
C ALA A 311 -32.44 4.26 -8.83
N LEU A 312 -33.32 5.25 -8.85
CA LEU A 312 -32.98 6.68 -8.73
C LEU A 312 -33.91 7.35 -7.73
N GLU A 313 -33.35 7.88 -6.67
CA GLU A 313 -34.02 8.68 -5.66
C GLU A 313 -33.63 10.15 -5.84
N GLY A 314 -34.59 11.05 -5.74
CA GLY A 314 -34.38 12.49 -5.93
C GLY A 314 -34.36 12.93 -7.40
N PRO A 315 -33.94 14.19 -7.67
CA PRO A 315 -33.86 14.76 -9.01
C PRO A 315 -32.75 14.13 -9.85
N CYS A 316 -32.91 14.20 -11.18
CA CYS A 316 -31.84 13.90 -12.13
C CYS A 316 -30.66 14.84 -11.92
N PHE A 317 -29.46 14.37 -12.20
CA PHE A 317 -28.25 15.17 -12.01
C PHE A 317 -27.18 14.88 -13.07
N ASN A 318 -26.25 15.79 -13.20
CA ASN A 318 -25.09 15.63 -14.07
C ASN A 318 -23.86 16.26 -13.43
N PHE A 319 -22.69 15.74 -13.80
CA PHE A 319 -21.40 16.24 -13.35
C PHE A 319 -20.29 15.87 -14.32
N SER A 320 -19.19 16.61 -14.26
CA SER A 320 -17.95 16.29 -14.96
C SER A 320 -16.88 15.85 -13.96
N ILE A 321 -16.08 14.84 -14.34
CA ILE A 321 -15.03 14.29 -13.49
C ILE A 321 -13.89 13.71 -14.32
N GLY A 322 -12.69 13.69 -13.78
CA GLY A 322 -11.58 12.97 -14.39
C GLY A 322 -11.88 11.48 -14.51
N LYS A 323 -11.73 10.91 -15.71
CA LYS A 323 -12.02 9.50 -16.00
C LYS A 323 -11.29 8.54 -15.05
N GLU A 324 -9.98 8.75 -14.86
CA GLU A 324 -9.18 7.91 -13.96
C GLU A 324 -9.62 8.06 -12.50
N ASN A 325 -10.10 9.24 -12.09
CA ASN A 325 -10.59 9.47 -10.74
C ASN A 325 -11.84 8.65 -10.45
N ILE A 326 -12.84 8.69 -11.32
CA ILE A 326 -14.06 7.90 -11.12
C ILE A 326 -13.79 6.39 -11.31
N LEU A 327 -12.96 6.02 -12.28
CA LEU A 327 -12.62 4.62 -12.55
C LEU A 327 -11.90 3.96 -11.36
N SER A 328 -10.87 4.61 -10.81
CA SER A 328 -10.15 4.11 -9.64
C SER A 328 -11.05 4.06 -8.41
N SER A 329 -11.93 5.05 -8.24
CA SER A 329 -12.91 5.09 -7.16
C SER A 329 -13.86 3.90 -7.22
N VAL A 330 -14.47 3.63 -8.38
CA VAL A 330 -15.38 2.49 -8.56
C VAL A 330 -14.62 1.17 -8.40
N LYS A 331 -13.40 1.04 -8.93
CA LYS A 331 -12.57 -0.17 -8.77
C LYS A 331 -12.20 -0.46 -7.32
N SER A 332 -12.07 0.55 -6.47
CA SER A 332 -11.74 0.38 -5.05
C SER A 332 -12.90 -0.17 -4.20
N LEU A 333 -14.13 -0.08 -4.68
CA LEU A 333 -15.31 -0.59 -3.99
C LEU A 333 -15.39 -2.13 -4.08
N ILE A 334 -16.13 -2.72 -3.17
CA ILE A 334 -16.43 -4.16 -3.18
C ILE A 334 -17.37 -4.46 -4.34
N LYS A 335 -17.18 -5.61 -5.00
CA LYS A 335 -18.02 -6.04 -6.13
C LYS A 335 -19.50 -6.13 -5.79
N GLY A 336 -20.34 -5.88 -6.78
CA GLY A 336 -21.81 -5.94 -6.72
C GLY A 336 -22.46 -4.58 -6.89
N ASP A 337 -23.70 -4.47 -6.42
CA ASP A 337 -24.44 -3.22 -6.45
C ASP A 337 -23.69 -2.08 -5.82
N THR A 338 -23.69 -0.95 -6.47
CA THR A 338 -23.07 0.30 -6.00
C THR A 338 -24.12 1.39 -5.92
N VAL A 339 -24.04 2.17 -4.88
CA VAL A 339 -24.81 3.39 -4.70
C VAL A 339 -23.89 4.58 -4.94
N MET A 340 -24.35 5.56 -5.69
CA MET A 340 -23.74 6.87 -5.86
C MET A 340 -24.71 7.93 -5.37
N ASP A 341 -24.35 8.57 -4.28
CA ASP A 341 -25.04 9.75 -3.75
C ASP A 341 -24.44 10.99 -4.36
N TRP A 342 -25.26 11.92 -4.76
CA TRP A 342 -24.90 13.24 -5.29
C TRP A 342 -25.21 14.33 -4.29
N SER A 343 -24.26 15.24 -4.08
CA SER A 343 -24.44 16.47 -3.35
C SER A 343 -24.41 17.66 -4.29
N ASP A 344 -25.56 18.28 -4.51
CA ASP A 344 -25.67 19.45 -5.40
C ASP A 344 -24.99 20.68 -4.81
N GLN A 345 -25.07 20.86 -3.49
CA GLN A 345 -24.49 21.98 -2.77
C GLN A 345 -22.96 22.00 -2.87
N TYR A 346 -22.32 20.84 -2.69
CA TYR A 346 -20.86 20.76 -2.63
C TYR A 346 -20.24 20.20 -3.90
N LYS A 347 -21.06 19.85 -4.91
CA LYS A 347 -20.61 19.26 -6.17
C LYS A 347 -19.67 18.07 -5.94
N MET A 348 -20.13 17.14 -5.12
CA MET A 348 -19.41 15.93 -4.75
C MET A 348 -20.27 14.68 -4.97
N ILE A 349 -19.61 13.58 -5.25
CA ILE A 349 -20.22 12.24 -5.28
C ILE A 349 -19.64 11.38 -4.15
N LYS A 350 -20.51 10.61 -3.49
CA LYS A 350 -20.14 9.55 -2.55
C LYS A 350 -20.54 8.22 -3.13
N MET A 351 -19.60 7.29 -3.24
CA MET A 351 -19.87 5.96 -3.79
C MET A 351 -19.55 4.88 -2.75
N PHE A 352 -20.42 3.87 -2.64
CA PHE A 352 -20.26 2.76 -1.70
C PHE A 352 -21.04 1.53 -2.16
N ASN A 353 -20.69 0.37 -1.62
CA ASN A 353 -21.52 -0.83 -1.76
C ASN A 353 -22.51 -0.87 -0.58
N PRO A 354 -23.84 -0.98 -0.81
CA PRO A 354 -24.85 -0.90 0.26
C PRO A 354 -24.79 -2.02 1.29
N LYS A 355 -24.06 -3.11 1.01
CA LYS A 355 -23.78 -4.17 2.00
C LYS A 355 -22.55 -3.87 2.86
N TYR A 356 -21.73 -2.90 2.46
CA TYR A 356 -20.45 -2.56 3.08
C TYR A 356 -20.28 -1.05 3.16
N GLU A 357 -21.25 -0.35 3.75
CA GLU A 357 -21.31 1.12 3.84
C GLU A 357 -20.15 1.74 4.63
N SER A 358 -19.47 0.94 5.45
CA SER A 358 -18.25 1.33 6.13
C SER A 358 -17.07 1.61 5.19
N THR A 359 -17.19 1.20 3.90
CA THR A 359 -16.20 1.49 2.85
C THR A 359 -16.81 2.39 1.81
N TYR A 360 -16.33 3.60 1.69
CA TYR A 360 -16.83 4.56 0.70
C TYR A 360 -15.74 5.47 0.16
N VAL A 361 -16.04 6.08 -0.98
CA VAL A 361 -15.19 7.07 -1.64
C VAL A 361 -15.97 8.35 -1.87
N LEU A 362 -15.37 9.48 -1.52
CA LEU A 362 -15.84 10.81 -1.90
C LEU A 362 -14.97 11.35 -3.04
N ASN A 363 -15.59 11.93 -4.05
CA ASN A 363 -14.90 12.61 -5.14
C ASN A 363 -15.45 14.01 -5.30
N GLN A 364 -14.56 14.97 -5.45
CA GLN A 364 -14.92 16.30 -5.93
C GLN A 364 -15.15 16.23 -7.44
N THR A 365 -16.25 16.80 -7.91
CA THR A 365 -16.53 16.95 -9.35
C THR A 365 -15.94 18.24 -9.87
N LEU A 366 -15.69 18.29 -11.17
CA LEU A 366 -15.30 19.53 -11.84
C LEU A 366 -16.52 20.43 -11.95
N TYR A 367 -16.33 21.72 -11.77
CA TYR A 367 -17.39 22.68 -12.09
C TYR A 367 -17.65 22.61 -13.60
N ASN A 368 -18.91 22.48 -14.00
CA ASN A 368 -19.26 22.66 -15.40
C ASN A 368 -18.96 24.12 -15.77
N LEU A 369 -17.94 24.32 -16.59
CA LEU A 369 -17.67 25.58 -17.25
C LEU A 369 -18.74 25.88 -18.28
#